data_c66e1961848f5b6b55de5ad92b712d82
#
_entry.id   c66e1961848f5b6b55de5ad92b712d82
#
_cell.length_a   1.000
_cell.length_b   1.000
_cell.length_c   1.000
_cell.angle_alpha   90.00
_cell.angle_beta   90.00
_cell.angle_gamma   90.00
#
_symmetry.space_group_name_H-M   'P 1'
#
loop_
_entity.id
_entity.type
_entity.pdbx_description
1 polymer ?
#
loop_
_entity_poly.entity_id
_entity_poly.type
_entity_poly.pdbx_seq_one_letter_code
_entity_poly.pdbx_strand_id
1 'polypeptide(L)'
;MNKTIFVFTLLLSIRVASLAQKHRSSPNTVPAAAELKIPMTADRWEFSPQKVEFLEYKSVPAMKILKRNEPAILKDLHFSNGTIEFDIEPEDPGFNGIYFRMTSKEENEYFYLRTGDAGNPLAIDAVQYAPIVKGVLLWDMLPWYQGPADFKKQQWNHIKLVISGAEMLVYINDLNRPALEIPRLEGSNTEGGLAFDGLGYIANLVIRPDVTEGLSPKEGFDPTHNDPRYLRTCLMSQPVPLPKGRELTADDLPKTGDGWEKKEAERRGLVNLTRIFGKSESRRMVWLKVRLKVATEQQRRVAFGFSDEVWVFLNNKLLFADKNIYMAPIRKEPDGRCSIENASFNLPLAAGINELLIGVSNDFYGWGIIARLDTMEGIELLP
;
A
#
# COMPACT_ATOMS: atom_id res chain seq x y z
N MET A 1 -31.26 -76.66 -49.68
CA MET A 1 -30.01 -77.41 -49.40
C MET A 1 -28.86 -76.41 -49.26
N ASN A 2 -28.59 -76.02 -48.07
CA ASN A 2 -27.55 -75.02 -47.79
C ASN A 2 -26.31 -75.74 -47.31
N LYS A 3 -25.19 -75.46 -47.92
CA LYS A 3 -23.87 -75.94 -47.51
C LYS A 3 -23.18 -74.79 -46.76
N THR A 4 -22.95 -75.00 -45.47
CA THR A 4 -22.20 -74.10 -44.60
C THR A 4 -20.73 -74.47 -44.69
N ILE A 5 -19.88 -73.53 -45.06
CA ILE A 5 -18.42 -73.64 -45.08
C ILE A 5 -17.89 -73.02 -43.82
N PHE A 6 -17.20 -73.83 -42.96
CA PHE A 6 -16.44 -73.35 -41.80
C PHE A 6 -15.02 -72.99 -42.27
N VAL A 7 -14.63 -71.73 -42.05
CA VAL A 7 -13.24 -71.27 -42.15
C VAL A 7 -12.62 -71.23 -40.81
N PHE A 8 -11.58 -72.02 -40.56
CA PHE A 8 -10.74 -71.98 -39.39
C PHE A 8 -9.65 -70.90 -39.57
N THR A 9 -9.72 -69.86 -38.77
CA THR A 9 -8.65 -68.85 -38.70
C THR A 9 -7.74 -69.14 -37.50
N LEU A 10 -6.49 -69.46 -37.81
CA LEU A 10 -5.44 -69.75 -36.83
C LEU A 10 -4.84 -68.38 -36.34
N LEU A 11 -5.11 -68.10 -35.12
CA LEU A 11 -4.54 -66.90 -34.42
C LEU A 11 -3.17 -67.25 -33.84
N LEU A 12 -2.13 -66.70 -34.44
CA LEU A 12 -0.74 -66.78 -33.93
C LEU A 12 -0.55 -65.66 -32.92
N SER A 13 -0.47 -66.02 -31.63
CA SER A 13 -0.19 -65.05 -30.53
C SER A 13 1.31 -64.82 -30.37
N ILE A 14 1.77 -63.69 -30.88
CA ILE A 14 3.13 -63.19 -30.60
C ILE A 14 3.13 -62.53 -29.22
N ARG A 15 3.80 -63.14 -28.24
CA ARG A 15 4.08 -62.52 -26.93
C ARG A 15 5.26 -61.57 -27.10
N VAL A 16 5.00 -60.24 -27.09
CA VAL A 16 6.01 -59.21 -26.95
C VAL A 16 6.25 -59.02 -25.45
N ALA A 17 7.40 -59.44 -24.95
CA ALA A 17 7.86 -59.16 -23.58
C ALA A 17 8.27 -57.67 -23.53
N SER A 18 7.40 -56.83 -23.00
CA SER A 18 7.73 -55.44 -22.67
C SER A 18 8.60 -55.39 -21.43
N LEU A 19 9.86 -55.06 -21.58
CA LEU A 19 10.77 -54.69 -20.49
C LEU A 19 10.35 -53.31 -20.00
N ALA A 20 9.47 -53.29 -19.00
CA ALA A 20 9.17 -52.04 -18.25
C ALA A 20 10.35 -51.67 -17.39
N GLN A 21 11.20 -50.78 -17.91
CA GLN A 21 12.25 -50.11 -17.16
C GLN A 21 11.58 -49.19 -16.13
N LYS A 22 11.52 -49.61 -14.87
CA LYS A 22 11.08 -48.77 -13.75
C LYS A 22 12.12 -47.67 -13.58
N HIS A 23 11.88 -46.51 -14.21
CA HIS A 23 12.47 -45.27 -13.72
C HIS A 23 11.93 -45.02 -12.30
N ARG A 24 12.72 -45.34 -11.31
CA ARG A 24 12.58 -44.79 -9.96
C ARG A 24 12.92 -43.29 -10.10
N SER A 25 11.91 -42.46 -10.31
CA SER A 25 12.02 -41.04 -9.98
C SER A 25 12.22 -40.99 -8.45
N SER A 26 13.44 -40.68 -8.02
CA SER A 26 13.68 -40.23 -6.67
C SER A 26 12.69 -39.09 -6.39
N PRO A 27 11.97 -39.05 -5.27
CA PRO A 27 11.23 -37.89 -4.90
C PRO A 27 12.25 -36.74 -4.82
N ASN A 28 12.10 -35.71 -5.68
CA ASN A 28 12.76 -34.45 -5.47
C ASN A 28 12.29 -33.95 -4.08
N THR A 29 13.04 -34.27 -3.05
CA THR A 29 12.92 -33.58 -1.78
C THR A 29 13.32 -32.15 -2.04
N VAL A 30 12.34 -31.27 -2.23
CA VAL A 30 12.54 -29.82 -2.13
C VAL A 30 13.21 -29.63 -0.77
N PRO A 31 14.42 -29.03 -0.71
CA PRO A 31 15.07 -28.78 0.57
C PRO A 31 14.06 -28.07 1.47
N ALA A 32 13.91 -28.54 2.71
CA ALA A 32 13.10 -27.84 3.67
C ALA A 32 13.56 -26.37 3.71
N ALA A 33 12.66 -25.45 3.44
CA ALA A 33 13.01 -24.04 3.44
C ALA A 33 13.65 -23.69 4.79
N ALA A 34 14.74 -22.94 4.76
CA ALA A 34 15.49 -22.58 5.96
C ALA A 34 14.57 -21.78 6.89
N GLU A 35 14.33 -22.29 8.09
CA GLU A 35 13.62 -21.59 9.15
C GLU A 35 14.63 -20.86 10.05
N LEU A 36 14.51 -19.54 10.16
CA LEU A 36 15.35 -18.71 11.00
C LEU A 36 14.56 -18.34 12.27
N LYS A 37 14.90 -18.95 13.40
CA LYS A 37 14.40 -18.56 14.72
C LYS A 37 15.31 -17.47 15.26
N ILE A 38 14.79 -16.27 15.43
CA ILE A 38 15.56 -15.11 15.84
C ILE A 38 15.52 -14.95 17.36
N PRO A 39 16.65 -15.07 18.05
CA PRO A 39 16.70 -14.85 19.50
C PRO A 39 16.37 -13.42 19.87
N MET A 40 15.59 -13.25 20.95
CA MET A 40 15.35 -11.94 21.58
C MET A 40 16.48 -11.62 22.56
N THR A 41 17.70 -11.38 22.03
CA THR A 41 18.93 -11.09 22.78
C THR A 41 19.64 -9.88 22.19
N ALA A 42 20.27 -9.06 23.03
CA ALA A 42 20.81 -7.75 22.64
C ALA A 42 21.87 -7.79 21.53
N ASP A 43 22.59 -8.89 21.39
CA ASP A 43 23.60 -9.09 20.35
C ASP A 43 22.99 -9.16 18.94
N ARG A 44 21.73 -9.59 18.82
CA ARG A 44 21.03 -9.73 17.54
C ARG A 44 20.43 -8.46 17.02
N TRP A 45 20.33 -7.40 17.84
CA TRP A 45 19.59 -6.18 17.52
C TRP A 45 20.46 -4.93 17.62
N GLU A 46 20.20 -3.97 16.77
CA GLU A 46 20.68 -2.59 16.88
C GLU A 46 19.54 -1.75 17.48
N PHE A 47 19.83 -1.05 18.58
CA PHE A 47 18.83 -0.28 19.32
C PHE A 47 19.50 0.76 20.22
N SER A 48 18.71 1.75 20.66
CA SER A 48 19.16 2.71 21.67
C SER A 48 19.06 2.09 23.09
N PRO A 49 20.13 2.03 23.87
CA PRO A 49 20.20 1.23 25.10
C PRO A 49 19.13 1.50 26.16
N GLN A 50 18.56 2.70 26.22
CA GLN A 50 17.54 3.06 27.21
C GLN A 50 16.09 2.91 26.67
N LYS A 51 15.94 2.31 25.49
CA LYS A 51 14.66 2.29 24.80
C LYS A 51 14.18 0.91 24.43
N VAL A 52 15.04 -0.09 24.66
CA VAL A 52 14.75 -1.50 24.43
C VAL A 52 15.36 -2.32 25.57
N GLU A 53 14.60 -3.25 26.10
CA GLU A 53 15.03 -4.23 27.10
C GLU A 53 14.84 -5.65 26.55
N PHE A 54 15.73 -6.56 26.95
CA PHE A 54 15.58 -8.00 26.69
C PHE A 54 15.43 -8.72 28.02
N LEU A 55 14.35 -9.49 28.16
CA LEU A 55 13.96 -10.09 29.41
C LEU A 55 13.13 -11.37 29.18
N GLU A 56 12.97 -12.16 30.24
CA GLU A 56 11.94 -13.19 30.24
C GLU A 56 10.60 -12.54 30.64
N TYR A 57 9.59 -12.68 29.80
CA TYR A 57 8.26 -12.15 30.04
C TYR A 57 7.20 -13.23 29.77
N LYS A 58 6.33 -13.50 30.76
CA LYS A 58 5.33 -14.59 30.67
C LYS A 58 5.94 -15.92 30.20
N SER A 59 7.13 -16.26 30.76
CA SER A 59 7.89 -17.48 30.50
C SER A 59 8.41 -17.63 29.05
N VAL A 60 8.55 -16.53 28.32
CA VAL A 60 9.21 -16.51 26.99
C VAL A 60 10.26 -15.41 26.93
N PRO A 61 11.41 -15.66 26.26
CA PRO A 61 12.37 -14.60 25.96
C PRO A 61 11.71 -13.53 25.06
N ALA A 62 11.74 -12.29 25.49
CA ALA A 62 11.07 -11.19 24.81
C ALA A 62 11.96 -9.94 24.72
N MET A 63 11.69 -9.15 23.73
CA MET A 63 12.17 -7.77 23.59
C MET A 63 11.04 -6.82 23.98
N LYS A 64 11.29 -5.90 24.92
CA LYS A 64 10.38 -4.83 25.29
C LYS A 64 10.83 -3.52 24.68
N ILE A 65 9.96 -2.87 23.93
CA ILE A 65 10.17 -1.53 23.38
C ILE A 65 9.54 -0.52 24.36
N LEU A 66 10.37 0.38 24.87
CA LEU A 66 10.02 1.35 25.90
C LEU A 66 9.72 2.74 25.33
N LYS A 67 10.08 3.00 24.07
CA LYS A 67 9.89 4.30 23.44
C LYS A 67 9.61 4.15 21.94
N ARG A 68 8.61 4.91 21.47
CA ARG A 68 8.22 4.95 20.04
C ARG A 68 9.17 5.79 19.20
N ASN A 69 9.14 5.55 17.88
CA ASN A 69 9.95 6.22 16.86
C ASN A 69 11.47 5.96 17.01
N GLU A 70 11.81 4.87 17.68
CA GLU A 70 13.17 4.41 17.84
C GLU A 70 13.22 2.90 17.68
N PRO A 71 13.16 2.42 16.43
CA PRO A 71 13.02 1.02 16.13
C PRO A 71 14.22 0.19 16.60
N ALA A 72 13.94 -1.04 17.04
CA ALA A 72 14.92 -2.08 17.21
C ALA A 72 15.11 -2.78 15.86
N ILE A 73 16.32 -2.69 15.30
CA ILE A 73 16.64 -3.19 13.98
C ILE A 73 17.35 -4.53 14.09
N LEU A 74 16.87 -5.55 13.39
CA LEU A 74 17.50 -6.86 13.33
C LEU A 74 18.78 -6.81 12.50
N LYS A 75 19.92 -7.22 13.11
CA LYS A 75 21.22 -7.26 12.45
C LYS A 75 21.31 -8.41 11.46
N ASP A 76 22.10 -8.23 10.42
CA ASP A 76 22.50 -9.26 9.48
C ASP A 76 21.32 -9.99 8.79
N LEU A 77 20.18 -9.32 8.66
CA LEU A 77 19.04 -9.82 7.89
C LEU A 77 18.90 -9.06 6.57
N HIS A 78 18.80 -9.84 5.50
CA HIS A 78 18.38 -9.36 4.20
C HIS A 78 17.14 -10.16 3.76
N PHE A 79 15.98 -9.51 3.70
CA PHE A 79 14.69 -10.12 3.45
C PHE A 79 14.03 -9.51 2.23
N SER A 80 13.56 -10.36 1.30
CA SER A 80 12.79 -9.95 0.12
C SER A 80 11.40 -10.57 0.11
N ASN A 81 11.32 -11.90 0.17
CA ASN A 81 10.08 -12.68 0.14
C ASN A 81 10.10 -13.75 1.22
N GLY A 82 8.93 -14.24 1.58
CA GLY A 82 8.79 -15.34 2.53
C GLY A 82 7.73 -15.07 3.58
N THR A 83 7.77 -15.83 4.65
CA THR A 83 6.87 -15.73 5.79
C THR A 83 7.62 -15.19 7.00
N ILE A 84 7.01 -14.22 7.68
CA ILE A 84 7.49 -13.65 8.95
C ILE A 84 6.40 -13.92 9.98
N GLU A 85 6.72 -14.61 11.07
CA GLU A 85 5.82 -14.86 12.19
C GLU A 85 6.42 -14.35 13.48
N PHE A 86 5.62 -13.75 14.34
CA PHE A 86 6.03 -13.27 15.66
C PHE A 86 4.83 -13.08 16.58
N ASP A 87 5.10 -13.04 17.88
CA ASP A 87 4.12 -12.67 18.87
C ASP A 87 4.34 -11.24 19.33
N ILE A 88 3.25 -10.47 19.44
CA ILE A 88 3.25 -9.08 19.91
C ILE A 88 2.23 -8.88 21.03
N GLU A 89 2.66 -8.24 22.10
CA GLU A 89 1.79 -7.76 23.15
C GLU A 89 1.84 -6.24 23.18
N PRO A 90 0.87 -5.54 22.56
CA PRO A 90 0.89 -4.10 22.45
C PRO A 90 0.49 -3.43 23.76
N GLU A 91 1.22 -2.38 24.14
CA GLU A 91 0.90 -1.48 25.24
C GLU A 91 0.34 -0.14 24.71
N ASP A 92 -0.54 0.52 25.48
CA ASP A 92 -1.13 1.81 25.15
C ASP A 92 -0.23 3.00 25.50
N PRO A 93 -0.47 4.14 24.85
CA PRO A 93 -1.20 4.35 23.61
C PRO A 93 -0.27 4.28 22.40
N GLY A 94 -0.75 3.84 21.22
CA GLY A 94 0.01 4.06 20.02
C GLY A 94 -0.14 3.06 18.88
N PHE A 95 0.93 3.01 18.12
CA PHE A 95 1.10 2.12 17.00
C PHE A 95 2.19 1.12 17.36
N ASN A 96 1.96 -0.15 17.07
CA ASN A 96 2.92 -1.23 17.27
C ASN A 96 3.04 -2.00 15.97
N GLY A 97 4.23 -2.18 15.46
CA GLY A 97 4.37 -2.84 14.19
C GLY A 97 5.77 -3.23 13.79
N ILE A 98 5.86 -3.70 12.58
CA ILE A 98 7.05 -4.24 11.96
C ILE A 98 7.37 -3.49 10.67
N TYR A 99 8.61 -3.01 10.57
CA TYR A 99 9.21 -2.57 9.33
C TYR A 99 9.88 -3.75 8.63
N PHE A 100 9.70 -3.88 7.34
CA PHE A 100 10.38 -4.88 6.54
C PHE A 100 10.82 -4.28 5.20
N ARG A 101 11.69 -4.97 4.47
CA ARG A 101 12.38 -4.42 3.29
C ARG A 101 12.95 -3.02 3.56
N MET A 102 13.41 -2.82 4.79
CA MET A 102 13.91 -1.55 5.27
C MET A 102 15.34 -1.31 4.75
N THR A 103 15.55 -0.26 3.97
CA THR A 103 16.88 0.20 3.56
C THR A 103 17.33 1.40 4.40
N SER A 104 16.38 2.17 4.92
CA SER A 104 16.60 3.26 5.86
C SER A 104 15.32 3.56 6.66
N LYS A 105 15.38 4.52 7.58
CA LYS A 105 14.20 5.02 8.28
C LYS A 105 13.24 5.77 7.36
N GLU A 106 13.75 6.27 6.25
CA GLU A 106 13.01 7.03 5.24
C GLU A 106 12.43 6.15 4.13
N GLU A 107 12.86 4.87 4.02
CA GLU A 107 12.45 3.97 2.94
C GLU A 107 12.25 2.56 3.48
N ASN A 108 11.00 2.14 3.67
CA ASN A 108 10.62 0.82 4.18
C ASN A 108 9.13 0.52 3.94
N GLU A 109 8.76 -0.75 4.13
CA GLU A 109 7.38 -1.21 4.25
C GLU A 109 7.00 -1.29 5.73
N TYR A 110 5.81 -0.84 6.10
CA TYR A 110 5.37 -0.83 7.49
C TYR A 110 3.97 -1.41 7.67
N PHE A 111 3.85 -2.43 8.49
CA PHE A 111 2.58 -2.96 8.99
C PHE A 111 2.45 -2.68 10.47
N TYR A 112 1.28 -2.21 10.93
CA TYR A 112 1.07 -1.84 12.33
C TYR A 112 -0.36 -2.00 12.82
N LEU A 113 -0.46 -2.17 14.13
CA LEU A 113 -1.69 -2.22 14.93
C LEU A 113 -1.93 -0.84 15.56
N ARG A 114 -3.17 -0.37 15.58
CA ARG A 114 -3.61 0.77 16.40
C ARG A 114 -4.14 0.26 17.72
N THR A 115 -3.38 0.44 18.80
CA THR A 115 -3.75 -0.10 20.11
C THR A 115 -5.05 0.48 20.67
N GLY A 116 -5.42 1.71 20.25
CA GLY A 116 -6.71 2.32 20.59
C GLY A 116 -7.92 1.48 20.15
N ASP A 117 -7.76 0.73 19.08
CA ASP A 117 -8.84 -0.04 18.44
C ASP A 117 -8.86 -1.52 18.83
N ALA A 118 -7.97 -1.93 19.71
CA ALA A 118 -7.90 -3.33 20.18
C ALA A 118 -9.23 -3.77 20.78
N GLY A 119 -9.75 -4.91 20.29
CA GLY A 119 -11.03 -5.48 20.74
C GLY A 119 -12.26 -4.71 20.25
N ASN A 120 -12.13 -3.76 19.35
CA ASN A 120 -13.25 -3.05 18.71
C ASN A 120 -13.54 -3.65 17.32
N PRO A 121 -14.58 -4.48 17.17
CA PRO A 121 -14.90 -5.11 15.89
C PRO A 121 -15.46 -4.12 14.85
N LEU A 122 -15.79 -2.91 15.26
CA LEU A 122 -16.30 -1.85 14.40
C LEU A 122 -15.21 -0.88 13.94
N ALA A 123 -13.98 -1.02 14.45
CA ALA A 123 -12.87 -0.20 14.01
C ALA A 123 -12.52 -0.53 12.54
N ILE A 124 -12.58 0.47 11.69
CA ILE A 124 -12.30 0.33 10.26
C ILE A 124 -10.80 0.35 9.94
N ASP A 125 -9.98 0.69 10.92
CA ASP A 125 -8.55 0.91 10.76
C ASP A 125 -7.71 0.38 11.94
N ALA A 126 -8.21 -0.67 12.62
CA ALA A 126 -7.50 -1.34 13.71
C ALA A 126 -6.09 -1.78 13.31
N VAL A 127 -5.91 -2.17 12.04
CA VAL A 127 -4.63 -2.47 11.43
C VAL A 127 -4.47 -1.75 10.11
N GLN A 128 -3.23 -1.42 9.76
CA GLN A 128 -2.91 -0.80 8.48
C GLN A 128 -1.54 -1.21 7.98
N TYR A 129 -1.43 -1.34 6.67
CA TYR A 129 -0.19 -1.31 5.95
C TYR A 129 -0.02 0.07 5.27
N ALA A 130 1.14 0.68 5.45
CA ALA A 130 1.55 1.87 4.71
C ALA A 130 3.08 1.97 4.67
N PRO A 131 3.71 2.18 3.50
CA PRO A 131 5.15 2.35 3.44
C PRO A 131 5.58 3.73 3.94
N ILE A 132 6.84 3.84 4.35
CA ILE A 132 7.52 5.12 4.44
C ILE A 132 8.30 5.33 3.14
N VAL A 133 8.00 6.43 2.47
CA VAL A 133 8.63 6.82 1.22
C VAL A 133 9.17 8.23 1.36
N LYS A 134 10.47 8.40 1.11
CA LYS A 134 11.18 9.69 1.27
C LYS A 134 10.89 10.37 2.61
N GLY A 135 10.85 9.57 3.68
CA GLY A 135 10.64 10.01 5.04
C GLY A 135 9.20 10.32 5.44
N VAL A 136 8.20 9.97 4.62
CA VAL A 136 6.78 10.18 4.90
C VAL A 136 6.05 8.85 4.94
N LEU A 137 5.36 8.57 6.04
CA LEU A 137 4.45 7.44 6.16
C LEU A 137 3.16 7.73 5.38
N LEU A 138 2.83 6.90 4.39
CA LEU A 138 1.71 7.11 3.46
C LEU A 138 0.36 6.59 3.99
N TRP A 139 0.13 6.64 5.28
CA TRP A 139 -1.08 6.10 5.93
C TRP A 139 -2.38 6.78 5.46
N ASP A 140 -2.31 8.06 5.17
CA ASP A 140 -3.42 8.93 4.73
C ASP A 140 -3.66 8.89 3.22
N MET A 141 -2.64 8.48 2.45
CA MET A 141 -2.73 8.37 1.00
C MET A 141 -3.22 6.99 0.54
N LEU A 142 -3.18 5.97 1.41
CA LEU A 142 -3.49 4.58 1.10
C LEU A 142 -4.57 3.99 2.03
N PRO A 143 -5.75 4.64 2.15
CA PRO A 143 -6.78 4.21 3.11
C PRO A 143 -7.38 2.84 2.81
N TRP A 144 -7.16 2.30 1.62
CA TRP A 144 -7.64 0.97 1.22
C TRP A 144 -6.80 -0.19 1.77
N TYR A 145 -5.67 0.09 2.43
CA TYR A 145 -4.81 -0.92 3.06
C TYR A 145 -4.94 -0.92 4.58
N GLN A 146 -6.14 -0.71 5.07
CA GLN A 146 -6.49 -0.77 6.49
C GLN A 146 -7.76 -1.61 6.68
N GLY A 147 -7.97 -2.09 7.89
CA GLY A 147 -9.14 -2.90 8.19
C GLY A 147 -9.35 -3.18 9.66
N PRO A 148 -10.49 -3.80 10.00
CA PRO A 148 -10.73 -4.33 11.33
C PRO A 148 -9.79 -5.50 11.62
N ALA A 149 -9.47 -5.72 12.90
CA ALA A 149 -8.74 -6.89 13.34
C ALA A 149 -9.07 -7.24 14.79
N ASP A 150 -9.17 -8.54 15.09
CA ASP A 150 -9.37 -9.02 16.45
C ASP A 150 -8.02 -9.27 17.13
N PHE A 151 -7.49 -8.22 17.76
CA PHE A 151 -6.32 -8.32 18.62
C PHE A 151 -6.58 -7.67 19.98
N LYS A 152 -5.80 -8.03 20.98
CA LYS A 152 -6.02 -7.64 22.37
C LYS A 152 -4.82 -6.92 22.95
N LYS A 153 -5.07 -5.89 23.77
CA LYS A 153 -4.05 -5.24 24.56
C LYS A 153 -3.60 -6.15 25.71
N GLN A 154 -2.34 -6.00 26.12
CA GLN A 154 -1.77 -6.69 27.28
C GLN A 154 -1.89 -8.21 27.22
N GLN A 155 -2.02 -8.73 26.02
CA GLN A 155 -2.04 -10.16 25.71
C GLN A 155 -1.20 -10.40 24.47
N TRP A 156 -0.59 -11.57 24.39
CA TRP A 156 0.07 -12.02 23.19
C TRP A 156 -0.93 -12.15 22.04
N ASN A 157 -0.57 -11.57 20.91
CA ASN A 157 -1.24 -11.75 19.64
C ASN A 157 -0.23 -12.33 18.65
N HIS A 158 -0.60 -13.38 17.96
CA HIS A 158 0.22 -14.00 16.95
C HIS A 158 0.00 -13.32 15.61
N ILE A 159 1.08 -12.83 15.01
CA ILE A 159 1.07 -12.15 13.71
C ILE A 159 1.85 -13.00 12.70
N LYS A 160 1.27 -13.18 11.52
CA LYS A 160 1.94 -13.81 10.39
C LYS A 160 1.80 -12.92 9.15
N LEU A 161 2.93 -12.62 8.52
CA LEU A 161 3.00 -11.94 7.23
C LEU A 161 3.49 -12.92 6.18
N VAL A 162 2.75 -13.09 5.10
CA VAL A 162 3.18 -13.84 3.92
C VAL A 162 3.45 -12.83 2.80
N ILE A 163 4.68 -12.74 2.33
CA ILE A 163 5.13 -11.72 1.38
C ILE A 163 5.67 -12.41 0.14
N SER A 164 5.14 -12.04 -1.03
CA SER A 164 5.57 -12.57 -2.32
C SER A 164 5.58 -11.46 -3.38
N GLY A 165 6.76 -11.08 -3.85
CA GLY A 165 6.88 -10.01 -4.84
C GLY A 165 6.15 -8.74 -4.41
N ALA A 166 5.08 -8.41 -5.09
CA ALA A 166 4.28 -7.23 -4.82
C ALA A 166 3.13 -7.45 -3.83
N GLU A 167 2.79 -8.69 -3.47
CA GLU A 167 1.64 -8.98 -2.63
C GLU A 167 2.03 -9.31 -1.18
N MET A 168 1.11 -9.04 -0.24
CA MET A 168 1.23 -9.45 1.16
C MET A 168 -0.13 -9.86 1.73
N LEU A 169 -0.14 -10.95 2.50
CA LEU A 169 -1.25 -11.34 3.37
C LEU A 169 -0.83 -11.19 4.83
N VAL A 170 -1.73 -10.64 5.65
CA VAL A 170 -1.52 -10.47 7.08
C VAL A 170 -2.54 -11.29 7.84
N TYR A 171 -2.06 -12.12 8.76
CA TYR A 171 -2.90 -12.92 9.66
C TYR A 171 -2.67 -12.47 11.10
N ILE A 172 -3.74 -12.43 11.88
CA ILE A 172 -3.72 -12.04 13.29
C ILE A 172 -4.56 -13.02 14.08
N ASN A 173 -3.92 -13.83 14.93
CA ASN A 173 -4.51 -14.88 15.75
C ASN A 173 -5.19 -16.02 14.97
N ASP A 174 -6.01 -15.72 13.95
CA ASP A 174 -6.58 -16.71 13.04
C ASP A 174 -5.69 -16.86 11.80
N LEU A 175 -5.02 -18.00 11.67
CA LEU A 175 -4.11 -18.28 10.55
C LEU A 175 -4.82 -18.85 9.31
N ASN A 176 -6.15 -19.06 9.37
CA ASN A 176 -6.93 -19.56 8.23
C ASN A 176 -7.51 -18.43 7.38
N ARG A 177 -7.67 -17.24 7.98
CA ARG A 177 -8.26 -16.09 7.32
C ARG A 177 -7.36 -14.87 7.49
N PRO A 178 -6.90 -14.24 6.40
CA PRO A 178 -6.14 -13.01 6.52
C PRO A 178 -7.01 -11.88 7.08
N ALA A 179 -6.45 -11.12 8.01
CA ALA A 179 -7.04 -9.90 8.53
C ALA A 179 -6.89 -8.74 7.54
N LEU A 180 -5.83 -8.78 6.72
CA LEU A 180 -5.58 -7.76 5.70
C LEU A 180 -4.93 -8.40 4.47
N GLU A 181 -5.44 -8.02 3.28
CA GLU A 181 -4.90 -8.41 1.99
C GLU A 181 -4.34 -7.18 1.30
N ILE A 182 -3.05 -7.21 0.97
CA ILE A 182 -2.35 -6.14 0.28
C ILE A 182 -2.02 -6.62 -1.13
N PRO A 183 -2.83 -6.27 -2.14
CA PRO A 183 -2.59 -6.68 -3.52
C PRO A 183 -1.38 -5.98 -4.16
N ARG A 184 -0.86 -4.94 -3.50
CA ARG A 184 0.39 -4.31 -3.90
C ARG A 184 1.07 -3.64 -2.71
N LEU A 185 2.31 -4.01 -2.47
CA LEU A 185 3.23 -3.28 -1.62
C LEU A 185 3.65 -2.00 -2.34
N GLU A 186 3.49 -0.86 -1.69
CA GLU A 186 3.61 0.45 -2.32
C GLU A 186 4.93 1.17 -1.98
N GLY A 187 5.83 0.53 -1.24
CA GLY A 187 7.15 1.06 -0.98
C GLY A 187 8.06 1.04 -2.21
N SER A 188 9.24 1.62 -2.07
CA SER A 188 10.22 1.74 -3.15
C SER A 188 11.15 0.51 -3.23
N ASN A 189 11.22 -0.29 -2.16
CA ASN A 189 12.19 -1.36 -2.00
C ASN A 189 11.55 -2.74 -2.17
N THR A 190 12.28 -3.65 -2.81
CA THR A 190 11.88 -5.06 -2.94
C THR A 190 12.57 -5.97 -1.94
N GLU A 191 13.56 -5.45 -1.21
CA GLU A 191 14.37 -6.16 -0.23
C GLU A 191 14.98 -5.21 0.80
N GLY A 192 15.41 -5.73 1.95
CA GLY A 192 16.06 -4.96 3.01
C GLY A 192 15.98 -5.61 4.38
N GLY A 193 16.25 -4.85 5.42
CA GLY A 193 16.21 -5.28 6.81
C GLY A 193 14.80 -5.37 7.40
N LEU A 194 14.77 -5.68 8.71
CA LEU A 194 13.56 -5.80 9.53
C LEU A 194 13.77 -5.05 10.84
N ALA A 195 12.74 -4.38 11.32
CA ALA A 195 12.75 -3.72 12.62
C ALA A 195 11.36 -3.72 13.27
N PHE A 196 11.34 -3.61 14.59
CA PHE A 196 10.10 -3.41 15.35
C PHE A 196 10.06 -2.03 15.97
N ASP A 197 8.87 -1.43 16.05
CA ASP A 197 8.61 -0.17 16.76
C ASP A 197 7.24 -0.21 17.45
N GLY A 198 7.08 0.67 18.46
CA GLY A 198 5.86 0.77 19.24
C GLY A 198 5.99 0.14 20.63
N LEU A 199 5.24 0.68 21.62
CA LEU A 199 5.32 0.24 23.01
C LEU A 199 4.77 -1.16 23.20
N GLY A 200 5.53 -2.05 23.82
CA GLY A 200 5.07 -3.42 24.09
C GLY A 200 6.17 -4.45 23.98
N TYR A 201 5.75 -5.71 23.96
CA TYR A 201 6.65 -6.85 23.92
C TYR A 201 6.58 -7.56 22.59
N ILE A 202 7.73 -8.04 22.11
CA ILE A 202 7.90 -8.87 20.90
C ILE A 202 8.59 -10.16 21.30
N ALA A 203 8.09 -11.29 20.82
CA ALA A 203 8.66 -12.61 21.06
C ALA A 203 8.49 -13.52 19.85
N ASN A 204 9.14 -14.70 19.92
CA ASN A 204 8.94 -15.82 19.00
C ASN A 204 9.08 -15.47 17.50
N LEU A 205 10.01 -14.57 17.14
CA LEU A 205 10.22 -14.20 15.75
C LEU A 205 10.81 -15.38 14.96
N VAL A 206 10.08 -15.79 13.94
CA VAL A 206 10.47 -16.81 12.98
C VAL A 206 10.37 -16.24 11.58
N ILE A 207 11.41 -16.40 10.79
CA ILE A 207 11.46 -15.98 9.39
C ILE A 207 11.71 -17.21 8.52
N ARG A 208 10.89 -17.42 7.49
CA ARG A 208 11.06 -18.45 6.48
C ARG A 208 11.27 -17.79 5.12
N PRO A 209 12.51 -17.51 4.73
CA PRO A 209 12.80 -16.93 3.42
C PRO A 209 12.24 -17.80 2.31
N ASP A 210 11.67 -17.14 1.28
CA ASP A 210 11.10 -17.74 0.08
C ASP A 210 9.91 -18.70 0.29
N VAL A 211 9.40 -18.83 1.54
CA VAL A 211 8.16 -19.56 1.83
C VAL A 211 6.98 -18.60 1.66
N THR A 212 6.42 -18.55 0.46
CA THR A 212 5.35 -17.62 0.09
C THR A 212 3.95 -18.24 0.16
N GLU A 213 3.81 -19.49 0.61
CA GLU A 213 2.55 -20.22 0.77
C GLU A 213 1.65 -20.20 -0.48
N GLY A 214 2.24 -20.07 -1.67
CA GLY A 214 1.53 -20.00 -2.95
C GLY A 214 1.00 -18.63 -3.32
N LEU A 215 1.29 -17.58 -2.53
CA LEU A 215 0.95 -16.20 -2.87
C LEU A 215 1.66 -15.78 -4.16
N SER A 216 0.93 -15.09 -5.04
CA SER A 216 1.46 -14.60 -6.32
C SER A 216 2.54 -13.53 -6.09
N PRO A 217 3.65 -13.57 -6.86
CA PRO A 217 4.62 -12.48 -6.82
C PRO A 217 4.20 -11.24 -7.63
N LYS A 218 3.16 -11.35 -8.45
CA LYS A 218 2.65 -10.26 -9.28
C LYS A 218 1.64 -9.45 -8.49
N GLU A 219 1.59 -8.15 -8.77
CA GLU A 219 0.57 -7.29 -8.17
C GLU A 219 -0.85 -7.78 -8.50
N GLY A 220 -1.73 -7.70 -7.53
CA GLY A 220 -3.12 -8.02 -7.69
C GLY A 220 -3.90 -6.95 -8.47
N PHE A 221 -5.14 -7.24 -8.76
CA PHE A 221 -6.01 -6.41 -9.58
C PHE A 221 -6.19 -4.99 -9.03
N ASP A 222 -6.06 -3.96 -9.90
CA ASP A 222 -6.51 -2.60 -9.62
C ASP A 222 -7.95 -2.42 -10.10
N PRO A 223 -8.94 -2.25 -9.21
CA PRO A 223 -10.35 -2.14 -9.61
C PRO A 223 -10.65 -0.92 -10.47
N THR A 224 -9.73 0.04 -10.55
CA THR A 224 -9.91 1.26 -11.34
C THR A 224 -9.11 1.28 -12.64
N HIS A 225 -8.29 0.27 -12.90
CA HIS A 225 -7.33 0.27 -14.02
C HIS A 225 -7.97 0.56 -15.38
N ASN A 226 -9.12 -0.05 -15.65
CA ASN A 226 -9.83 0.07 -16.92
C ASN A 226 -10.97 1.12 -16.87
N ASP A 227 -11.06 1.93 -15.83
CA ASP A 227 -12.06 3.00 -15.75
C ASP A 227 -11.51 4.30 -16.38
N PRO A 228 -11.95 4.67 -17.60
CA PRO A 228 -11.43 5.84 -18.31
C PRO A 228 -11.82 7.17 -17.67
N ARG A 229 -12.75 7.17 -16.71
CA ARG A 229 -13.23 8.37 -16.05
C ARG A 229 -12.22 8.99 -15.10
N TYR A 230 -11.22 8.22 -14.65
CA TYR A 230 -10.14 8.74 -13.81
C TYR A 230 -9.20 9.63 -14.62
N LEU A 231 -8.92 10.82 -14.11
CA LEU A 231 -7.95 11.76 -14.69
C LEU A 231 -6.54 11.31 -14.29
N ARG A 232 -5.99 10.35 -15.06
CA ARG A 232 -4.73 9.68 -14.70
C ARG A 232 -3.49 10.43 -15.18
N THR A 233 -3.63 11.27 -16.18
CA THR A 233 -2.51 12.00 -16.77
C THR A 233 -2.68 13.48 -16.49
N CYS A 234 -1.63 14.12 -15.98
CA CYS A 234 -1.57 15.57 -15.80
C CYS A 234 -0.17 16.12 -16.10
N LEU A 235 -0.09 17.42 -16.31
CA LEU A 235 1.16 18.15 -16.27
C LEU A 235 1.33 18.72 -14.85
N MET A 236 2.52 18.63 -14.29
CA MET A 236 2.85 19.05 -12.93
C MET A 236 3.93 20.15 -12.95
N SER A 237 3.72 21.19 -12.14
CA SER A 237 4.73 22.24 -11.93
C SER A 237 5.80 21.80 -10.92
N GLN A 238 6.88 22.56 -10.82
CA GLN A 238 7.77 22.49 -9.68
C GLN A 238 7.06 23.00 -8.40
N PRO A 239 7.44 22.50 -7.21
CA PRO A 239 6.86 22.96 -5.96
C PRO A 239 7.28 24.40 -5.63
N VAL A 240 6.32 25.16 -5.12
CA VAL A 240 6.53 26.52 -4.64
C VAL A 240 6.13 26.64 -3.17
N PRO A 241 6.78 27.53 -2.37
CA PRO A 241 6.37 27.76 -0.99
C PRO A 241 4.95 28.32 -0.92
N LEU A 242 4.16 27.82 0.06
CA LEU A 242 2.84 28.36 0.35
C LEU A 242 2.69 28.60 1.86
N PRO A 243 2.68 29.84 2.34
CA PRO A 243 2.49 30.14 3.76
C PRO A 243 1.18 29.57 4.29
N LYS A 244 1.19 29.10 5.55
CA LYS A 244 -0.01 28.55 6.21
C LYS A 244 -1.12 29.61 6.29
N GLY A 245 -2.35 29.21 5.96
CA GLY A 245 -3.52 30.08 5.97
C GLY A 245 -3.66 30.98 4.74
N ARG A 246 -2.72 30.92 3.77
CA ARG A 246 -2.88 31.63 2.52
C ARG A 246 -3.85 30.89 1.61
N GLU A 247 -4.84 31.61 1.09
CA GLU A 247 -5.73 31.14 0.04
C GLU A 247 -5.19 31.57 -1.34
N LEU A 248 -5.43 30.72 -2.35
CA LEU A 248 -5.02 31.02 -3.72
C LEU A 248 -6.10 31.78 -4.48
N THR A 249 -5.68 32.72 -5.32
CA THR A 249 -6.53 33.51 -6.19
C THR A 249 -6.09 33.38 -7.65
N ALA A 250 -6.77 34.03 -8.57
CA ALA A 250 -6.40 34.05 -9.98
C ALA A 250 -4.99 34.67 -10.22
N ASP A 251 -4.51 35.52 -9.31
CA ASP A 251 -3.20 36.15 -9.40
C ASP A 251 -2.05 35.17 -9.08
N ASP A 252 -2.37 34.03 -8.45
CA ASP A 252 -1.41 32.99 -8.11
C ASP A 252 -1.25 31.93 -9.21
N LEU A 253 -2.03 32.02 -10.29
CA LEU A 253 -1.98 31.07 -11.38
C LEU A 253 -0.59 31.04 -12.06
N PRO A 254 -0.12 29.86 -12.48
CA PRO A 254 1.17 29.72 -13.15
C PRO A 254 1.22 30.54 -14.42
N LYS A 255 2.36 31.20 -14.66
CA LYS A 255 2.59 32.01 -15.85
C LYS A 255 2.94 31.14 -17.04
N THR A 256 2.71 31.70 -18.24
CA THR A 256 3.17 31.07 -19.49
C THR A 256 4.70 30.90 -19.48
N GLY A 257 5.19 29.68 -19.68
CA GLY A 257 6.63 29.38 -19.70
C GLY A 257 7.13 28.63 -18.46
N ASP A 258 6.30 28.40 -17.45
CA ASP A 258 6.67 27.53 -16.33
C ASP A 258 6.94 26.11 -16.84
N GLY A 259 8.02 25.50 -16.32
CA GLY A 259 8.38 24.14 -16.66
C GLY A 259 7.32 23.16 -16.15
N TRP A 260 6.70 22.43 -17.08
CA TRP A 260 5.72 21.41 -16.79
C TRP A 260 6.30 20.03 -17.05
N GLU A 261 6.04 19.08 -16.16
CA GLU A 261 6.44 17.70 -16.30
C GLU A 261 5.22 16.80 -16.35
N LYS A 262 5.14 15.91 -17.36
CA LYS A 262 4.05 14.94 -17.47
C LYS A 262 4.13 13.94 -16.32
N LYS A 263 3.01 13.71 -15.66
CA LYS A 263 2.84 12.70 -14.61
C LYS A 263 1.68 11.80 -14.91
N GLU A 264 1.89 10.52 -14.60
CA GLU A 264 0.85 9.50 -14.61
C GLU A 264 0.47 9.15 -13.18
N ALA A 265 -0.82 8.96 -12.95
CA ALA A 265 -1.33 8.50 -11.67
C ALA A 265 -0.93 7.05 -11.38
N GLU A 266 -0.74 6.77 -10.12
CA GLU A 266 -0.51 5.43 -9.58
C GLU A 266 -1.82 4.62 -9.55
N ARG A 267 -1.77 3.47 -8.90
CA ARG A 267 -2.93 2.62 -8.62
C ARG A 267 -4.09 3.45 -8.05
N ARG A 268 -5.32 3.09 -8.39
CA ARG A 268 -6.57 3.78 -8.02
C ARG A 268 -6.67 5.23 -8.50
N GLY A 269 -5.86 5.64 -9.46
CA GLY A 269 -5.87 7.00 -10.01
C GLY A 269 -5.23 8.03 -9.10
N LEU A 270 -4.40 7.61 -8.15
CA LEU A 270 -3.73 8.50 -7.21
C LEU A 270 -2.55 9.23 -7.88
N VAL A 271 -2.61 10.54 -7.96
CA VAL A 271 -1.44 11.40 -8.24
C VAL A 271 -0.73 11.64 -6.91
N ASN A 272 0.25 10.80 -6.60
CA ASN A 272 0.97 10.81 -5.33
C ASN A 272 2.15 11.78 -5.35
N LEU A 273 1.94 12.98 -4.84
CA LEU A 273 2.97 14.03 -4.79
C LEU A 273 4.03 13.74 -3.73
N THR A 274 3.70 12.99 -2.70
CA THR A 274 4.66 12.57 -1.68
C THR A 274 5.76 11.71 -2.27
N ARG A 275 5.42 10.75 -3.12
CA ARG A 275 6.41 9.89 -3.79
C ARG A 275 7.38 10.69 -4.66
N ILE A 276 6.91 11.81 -5.23
CA ILE A 276 7.75 12.66 -6.07
C ILE A 276 8.66 13.55 -5.22
N PHE A 277 8.09 14.25 -4.25
CA PHE A 277 8.78 15.34 -3.55
C PHE A 277 9.22 14.99 -2.11
N GLY A 278 8.70 13.91 -1.51
CA GLY A 278 9.06 13.46 -0.16
C GLY A 278 8.71 14.47 0.94
N LYS A 279 9.38 14.33 2.07
CA LYS A 279 9.25 15.20 3.22
C LYS A 279 9.76 16.63 2.93
N SER A 280 9.14 17.61 3.55
CA SER A 280 9.59 19.01 3.54
C SER A 280 9.44 19.61 4.93
N GLU A 281 10.38 20.49 5.30
CA GLU A 281 10.32 21.26 6.54
C GLU A 281 9.36 22.45 6.44
N SER A 282 9.07 22.90 5.22
CA SER A 282 8.18 24.02 4.94
C SER A 282 7.00 23.59 4.09
N ARG A 283 5.86 24.24 4.33
CA ARG A 283 4.65 24.04 3.54
C ARG A 283 4.87 24.52 2.11
N ARG A 284 4.46 23.71 1.15
CA ARG A 284 4.63 23.95 -0.27
C ARG A 284 3.39 23.49 -1.05
N MET A 285 3.30 23.93 -2.28
CA MET A 285 2.26 23.50 -3.19
C MET A 285 2.81 23.23 -4.57
N VAL A 286 2.07 22.46 -5.36
CA VAL A 286 2.27 22.29 -6.81
C VAL A 286 0.99 22.60 -7.55
N TRP A 287 1.14 22.94 -8.82
CA TRP A 287 0.02 22.98 -9.76
C TRP A 287 -0.01 21.70 -10.57
N LEU A 288 -1.22 21.13 -10.72
CA LEU A 288 -1.52 20.06 -11.65
C LEU A 288 -2.41 20.63 -12.75
N LYS A 289 -2.10 20.34 -14.00
CA LYS A 289 -2.83 20.83 -15.17
C LYS A 289 -3.41 19.65 -15.95
N VAL A 290 -4.70 19.73 -16.25
CA VAL A 290 -5.41 18.79 -17.14
C VAL A 290 -6.13 19.60 -18.21
N ARG A 291 -6.01 19.21 -19.47
CA ARG A 291 -6.71 19.84 -20.58
C ARG A 291 -7.78 18.92 -21.13
N LEU A 292 -9.00 19.45 -21.26
CA LEU A 292 -10.18 18.75 -21.70
C LEU A 292 -10.73 19.44 -22.95
N LYS A 293 -10.97 18.70 -24.02
CA LYS A 293 -11.63 19.23 -25.22
C LYS A 293 -13.04 18.63 -25.31
N VAL A 294 -14.02 19.48 -25.54
CA VAL A 294 -15.40 19.10 -25.74
C VAL A 294 -15.97 19.78 -26.99
N ALA A 295 -16.82 19.09 -27.74
CA ALA A 295 -17.40 19.63 -28.96
C ALA A 295 -18.51 20.67 -28.67
N THR A 296 -19.27 20.45 -27.60
CA THR A 296 -20.41 21.31 -27.18
C THR A 296 -20.29 21.59 -25.69
N GLU A 297 -20.83 22.73 -25.28
CA GLU A 297 -20.97 23.08 -23.87
C GLU A 297 -21.68 21.95 -23.10
N GLN A 298 -21.13 21.57 -21.97
CA GLN A 298 -21.69 20.51 -21.14
C GLN A 298 -21.25 20.63 -19.68
N GLN A 299 -22.04 20.09 -18.79
CA GLN A 299 -21.73 20.04 -17.37
C GLN A 299 -21.37 18.59 -16.98
N ARG A 300 -20.32 18.43 -16.21
CA ARG A 300 -19.88 17.15 -15.63
C ARG A 300 -19.78 17.26 -14.12
N ARG A 301 -19.86 16.12 -13.45
CA ARG A 301 -19.57 16.03 -12.02
C ARG A 301 -18.24 15.36 -11.82
N VAL A 302 -17.41 15.96 -10.97
CA VAL A 302 -16.12 15.40 -10.55
C VAL A 302 -16.30 14.85 -9.15
N ALA A 303 -15.94 13.56 -8.94
CA ALA A 303 -15.64 13.02 -7.63
C ALA A 303 -14.15 13.27 -7.37
N PHE A 304 -13.81 13.75 -6.16
CA PHE A 304 -12.50 14.31 -5.91
C PHE A 304 -11.96 13.94 -4.53
N GLY A 305 -10.86 13.18 -4.52
CA GLY A 305 -10.08 12.86 -3.33
C GLY A 305 -8.84 13.74 -3.25
N PHE A 306 -8.45 14.14 -2.05
CA PHE A 306 -7.27 14.98 -1.86
C PHE A 306 -6.76 14.96 -0.41
N SER A 307 -5.50 15.34 -0.26
CA SER A 307 -4.83 15.67 0.99
C SER A 307 -3.72 16.69 0.66
N ASP A 308 -3.58 17.84 1.35
CA ASP A 308 -4.36 18.36 2.49
C ASP A 308 -5.33 19.46 2.06
N GLU A 309 -4.91 20.38 1.17
CA GLU A 309 -5.70 21.50 0.69
C GLU A 309 -5.63 21.61 -0.82
N VAL A 310 -6.75 21.97 -1.44
CA VAL A 310 -6.87 22.09 -2.89
C VAL A 310 -7.59 23.35 -3.31
N TRP A 311 -7.20 23.88 -4.47
CA TRP A 311 -7.85 24.96 -5.21
C TRP A 311 -7.95 24.55 -6.68
N VAL A 312 -9.15 24.53 -7.19
CA VAL A 312 -9.44 24.10 -8.58
C VAL A 312 -9.91 25.30 -9.38
N PHE A 313 -9.17 25.62 -10.43
CA PHE A 313 -9.50 26.68 -11.38
C PHE A 313 -9.88 26.06 -12.71
N LEU A 314 -10.97 26.52 -13.29
CA LEU A 314 -11.35 26.19 -14.66
C LEU A 314 -11.26 27.45 -15.52
N ASN A 315 -10.46 27.41 -16.58
CA ASN A 315 -10.26 28.54 -17.51
C ASN A 315 -9.94 29.83 -16.73
N ASN A 316 -9.00 29.73 -15.79
CA ASN A 316 -8.50 30.81 -14.91
C ASN A 316 -9.53 31.35 -13.87
N LYS A 317 -10.70 30.72 -13.70
CA LYS A 317 -11.67 31.10 -12.69
C LYS A 317 -11.71 30.06 -11.58
N LEU A 318 -11.63 30.51 -10.32
CA LEU A 318 -11.76 29.62 -9.17
C LEU A 318 -13.14 28.93 -9.19
N LEU A 319 -13.14 27.61 -9.23
CA LEU A 319 -14.34 26.80 -9.31
C LEU A 319 -14.65 26.11 -7.97
N PHE A 320 -13.61 25.62 -7.30
CA PHE A 320 -13.73 24.85 -6.07
C PHE A 320 -12.48 25.03 -5.22
N ALA A 321 -12.63 25.11 -3.90
CA ALA A 321 -11.54 25.05 -2.94
C ALA A 321 -12.01 24.33 -1.69
N ASP A 322 -11.15 23.48 -1.10
CA ASP A 322 -11.51 22.72 0.09
C ASP A 322 -10.27 22.25 0.84
N LYS A 323 -10.47 21.78 2.08
CA LYS A 323 -9.42 21.33 2.99
C LYS A 323 -9.78 19.99 3.62
N ASN A 324 -8.78 19.12 3.71
CA ASN A 324 -8.88 17.80 4.30
C ASN A 324 -7.69 17.58 5.25
N ILE A 325 -7.64 18.34 6.34
CA ILE A 325 -6.54 18.33 7.29
C ILE A 325 -6.89 17.40 8.44
N TYR A 326 -6.10 16.36 8.62
CA TYR A 326 -6.25 15.41 9.73
C TYR A 326 -6.27 16.11 11.09
N MET A 327 -7.10 15.63 12.01
CA MET A 327 -7.38 16.22 13.33
C MET A 327 -8.06 17.59 13.31
N ALA A 328 -8.31 18.20 12.16
CA ALA A 328 -9.09 19.44 12.08
C ALA A 328 -10.60 19.14 12.00
N PRO A 329 -11.48 20.04 12.47
CA PRO A 329 -12.93 19.87 12.33
C PRO A 329 -13.42 19.79 10.89
N ILE A 330 -12.62 20.29 9.94
CA ILE A 330 -12.92 20.31 8.49
C ILE A 330 -12.39 19.09 7.75
N ARG A 331 -11.82 18.08 8.45
CA ARG A 331 -11.36 16.85 7.81
C ARG A 331 -12.51 16.15 7.10
N LYS A 332 -12.20 15.49 6.00
CA LYS A 332 -13.14 14.67 5.23
C LYS A 332 -13.11 13.22 5.70
N GLU A 333 -14.18 12.50 5.44
CA GLU A 333 -14.19 11.06 5.60
C GLU A 333 -13.42 10.38 4.43
N PRO A 334 -12.73 9.29 4.70
CA PRO A 334 -12.51 8.65 5.99
C PRO A 334 -11.39 9.33 6.81
N ASP A 335 -11.77 10.05 7.84
CA ASP A 335 -10.92 10.65 8.89
C ASP A 335 -9.63 11.32 8.38
N GLY A 336 -9.75 12.29 7.48
CA GLY A 336 -8.63 13.07 6.92
C GLY A 336 -7.79 12.36 5.86
N ARG A 337 -8.19 11.15 5.42
CA ARG A 337 -7.48 10.39 4.39
C ARG A 337 -7.90 10.78 2.98
N CYS A 338 -6.99 10.65 2.02
CA CYS A 338 -7.28 10.86 0.61
C CYS A 338 -8.18 9.75 0.06
N SER A 339 -9.42 10.08 -0.24
CA SER A 339 -10.41 9.17 -0.81
C SER A 339 -11.17 9.88 -1.94
N ILE A 340 -11.51 9.15 -3.00
CA ILE A 340 -12.34 9.65 -4.09
C ILE A 340 -13.71 10.20 -3.63
N GLU A 341 -14.09 9.90 -2.40
CA GLU A 341 -15.35 10.31 -1.78
C GLU A 341 -15.24 11.58 -0.93
N ASN A 342 -14.04 12.17 -0.77
CA ASN A 342 -13.85 13.35 0.07
C ASN A 342 -14.71 14.53 -0.36
N ALA A 343 -14.88 14.75 -1.67
CA ALA A 343 -15.66 15.85 -2.21
C ALA A 343 -16.25 15.56 -3.59
N SER A 344 -17.14 16.41 -4.03
CA SER A 344 -17.57 16.44 -5.43
C SER A 344 -18.00 17.87 -5.81
N PHE A 345 -17.76 18.23 -7.07
CA PHE A 345 -18.15 19.52 -7.62
C PHE A 345 -18.59 19.40 -9.07
N ASN A 346 -19.32 20.42 -9.53
CA ASN A 346 -19.72 20.51 -10.93
C ASN A 346 -18.63 21.18 -11.76
N LEU A 347 -18.38 20.65 -12.96
CA LEU A 347 -17.39 21.11 -13.92
C LEU A 347 -18.09 21.60 -15.19
N PRO A 348 -18.35 22.93 -15.33
CA PRO A 348 -18.99 23.51 -16.50
C PRO A 348 -17.98 23.67 -17.63
N LEU A 349 -18.00 22.78 -18.61
CA LEU A 349 -17.09 22.77 -19.75
C LEU A 349 -17.68 23.57 -20.90
N ALA A 350 -16.99 24.63 -21.35
CA ALA A 350 -17.32 25.37 -22.56
C ALA A 350 -16.90 24.59 -23.81
N ALA A 351 -17.58 24.80 -24.94
CA ALA A 351 -17.16 24.22 -26.20
C ALA A 351 -15.72 24.60 -26.54
N GLY A 352 -14.93 23.65 -27.01
CA GLY A 352 -13.49 23.81 -27.27
C GLY A 352 -12.62 23.24 -26.16
N ILE A 353 -11.46 23.87 -25.95
CA ILE A 353 -10.46 23.44 -24.97
C ILE A 353 -10.74 24.11 -23.64
N ASN A 354 -10.80 23.32 -22.59
CA ASN A 354 -10.90 23.76 -21.20
C ASN A 354 -9.61 23.37 -20.47
N GLU A 355 -9.08 24.28 -19.68
CA GLU A 355 -7.90 24.04 -18.84
C GLU A 355 -8.33 23.98 -17.37
N LEU A 356 -8.05 22.86 -16.74
CA LEU A 356 -8.25 22.62 -15.32
C LEU A 356 -6.89 22.73 -14.63
N LEU A 357 -6.74 23.71 -13.74
CA LEU A 357 -5.56 23.91 -12.91
C LEU A 357 -5.93 23.58 -11.46
N ILE A 358 -5.19 22.66 -10.84
CA ILE A 358 -5.41 22.21 -9.48
C ILE A 358 -4.18 22.54 -8.65
N GLY A 359 -4.28 23.51 -7.74
CA GLY A 359 -3.29 23.78 -6.72
C GLY A 359 -3.46 22.76 -5.60
N VAL A 360 -2.39 22.03 -5.25
CA VAL A 360 -2.39 21.05 -4.17
C VAL A 360 -1.30 21.42 -3.19
N SER A 361 -1.63 21.63 -1.92
CA SER A 361 -0.63 21.91 -0.89
C SER A 361 -0.52 20.77 0.11
N ASN A 362 0.65 20.66 0.72
CA ASN A 362 0.86 19.74 1.84
C ASN A 362 0.98 20.50 3.16
N ASP A 363 0.34 20.01 4.22
CA ASP A 363 0.46 20.50 5.60
C ASP A 363 0.87 19.36 6.55
N PHE A 364 0.40 18.12 6.32
CA PHE A 364 0.57 17.01 7.25
C PHE A 364 0.71 15.65 6.53
N TYR A 365 1.82 14.93 6.71
CA TYR A 365 2.12 13.64 6.09
C TYR A 365 2.09 13.63 4.55
N GLY A 366 1.23 12.75 3.97
CA GLY A 366 1.13 12.58 2.53
C GLY A 366 0.27 13.65 1.86
N TRP A 367 0.48 13.86 0.57
CA TRP A 367 -0.31 14.77 -0.25
C TRP A 367 -0.45 14.29 -1.68
N GLY A 368 -1.57 14.61 -2.28
CA GLY A 368 -1.93 14.19 -3.62
C GLY A 368 -3.42 14.30 -3.88
N ILE A 369 -3.83 13.83 -5.06
CA ILE A 369 -5.24 13.85 -5.48
C ILE A 369 -5.66 12.55 -6.17
N ILE A 370 -6.97 12.32 -6.17
CA ILE A 370 -7.66 11.37 -7.03
C ILE A 370 -8.82 12.13 -7.67
N ALA A 371 -8.96 12.12 -9.00
CA ALA A 371 -10.05 12.79 -9.68
C ALA A 371 -10.74 11.86 -10.68
N ARG A 372 -12.08 11.84 -10.66
CA ARG A 372 -12.89 11.01 -11.55
C ARG A 372 -14.12 11.77 -12.03
N LEU A 373 -14.31 11.81 -13.34
CA LEU A 373 -15.54 12.33 -13.95
C LEU A 373 -16.70 11.33 -13.80
N ASP A 374 -17.92 11.81 -13.82
CA ASP A 374 -19.11 10.98 -13.88
C ASP A 374 -19.20 10.19 -15.20
N THR A 375 -18.78 10.78 -16.32
CA THR A 375 -18.67 10.13 -17.63
C THR A 375 -17.60 10.81 -18.48
N MET A 376 -17.08 10.09 -19.48
CA MET A 376 -16.16 10.61 -20.50
C MET A 376 -16.86 10.93 -21.82
N GLU A 377 -18.17 10.79 -21.89
CA GLU A 377 -18.93 11.05 -23.12
C GLU A 377 -18.71 12.47 -23.65
N GLY A 378 -18.26 12.58 -24.91
CA GLY A 378 -17.97 13.86 -25.55
C GLY A 378 -16.73 14.59 -25.02
N ILE A 379 -15.87 13.93 -24.23
CA ILE A 379 -14.65 14.51 -23.67
C ILE A 379 -13.42 13.82 -24.24
N GLU A 380 -12.48 14.61 -24.73
CA GLU A 380 -11.13 14.20 -25.14
C GLU A 380 -10.13 14.80 -24.16
N LEU A 381 -9.31 13.94 -23.52
CA LEU A 381 -8.15 14.39 -22.72
C LEU A 381 -7.01 14.76 -23.67
N LEU A 382 -6.50 15.98 -23.54
CA LEU A 382 -5.36 16.44 -24.31
C LEU A 382 -4.06 16.25 -23.52
N PRO A 383 -2.94 15.97 -24.22
CA PRO A 383 -1.63 15.80 -23.59
C PRO A 383 -1.12 17.09 -22.92
#